data_17beffe491d3245a4789493f71b65f2b
#
_entry.id   17beffe491d3245a4789493f71b65f2b
#
_cell.length_a   1.000
_cell.length_b   1.000
_cell.length_c   1.000
_cell.angle_alpha   90.00
_cell.angle_beta   90.00
_cell.angle_gamma   90.00
#
_symmetry.space_group_name_H-M   'P 1'
#
loop_
_entity.id
_entity.type
_entity.pdbx_description
1 polymer ?
#
loop_
_entity_poly.entity_id
_entity_poly.type
_entity_poly.pdbx_seq_one_letter_code
_entity_poly.pdbx_strand_id
1 'polypeptide(L)'
;MAIIKSIYWEQNNQEELVYKFPFNNVTLGSVLTVNESQEAFFFKSGTLYDSFTAGRHTLSSANLPLLEKLINLPSGGDTTFTAEVWFISKLDKRNMLWGIGGLRVVDPYFQIPIKLSARGQYGVRISDGGLFLKKLIGTIGFADTVLIEEQFRSDVIEAVKVSVAKFMKENEVNINELGSEYKALAKKIGRAS
;
A
#
# COMPACT_ATOMS: atom_id res chain seq x y z
N MET A 1 8.64 -33.70 16.91
CA MET A 1 9.62 -32.61 16.99
C MET A 1 9.05 -31.45 16.20
N ALA A 2 8.55 -30.39 16.85
CA ALA A 2 8.00 -29.24 16.15
C ALA A 2 9.14 -28.52 15.44
N ILE A 3 8.99 -28.26 14.14
CA ILE A 3 9.97 -27.51 13.37
C ILE A 3 9.76 -26.04 13.70
N ILE A 4 10.64 -25.47 14.52
CA ILE A 4 10.69 -24.03 14.75
C ILE A 4 10.99 -23.37 13.43
N LYS A 5 10.02 -22.65 12.88
CA LYS A 5 10.16 -21.94 11.62
C LYS A 5 10.62 -20.52 11.87
N SER A 6 11.55 -20.05 11.05
CA SER A 6 11.85 -18.63 10.94
C SER A 6 10.84 -17.98 10.01
N ILE A 7 10.18 -16.94 10.48
CA ILE A 7 9.20 -16.16 9.73
C ILE A 7 9.85 -14.79 9.47
N TYR A 8 10.13 -14.48 8.23
CA TYR A 8 10.76 -13.22 7.85
C TYR A 8 10.47 -12.91 6.38
N TRP A 9 10.64 -11.67 6.03
CA TRP A 9 10.62 -11.20 4.65
C TRP A 9 11.99 -10.66 4.27
N GLU A 10 12.66 -11.36 3.37
CA GLU A 10 13.87 -10.89 2.73
C GLU A 10 13.47 -10.03 1.53
N GLN A 11 13.39 -8.71 1.78
CA GLN A 11 12.97 -7.76 0.75
C GLN A 11 14.11 -7.54 -0.25
N ASN A 12 14.18 -8.42 -1.24
CA ASN A 12 15.17 -8.36 -2.32
C ASN A 12 14.86 -7.26 -3.35
N ASN A 13 13.60 -6.86 -3.43
CA ASN A 13 13.13 -5.79 -4.28
C ASN A 13 12.55 -4.66 -3.42
N GLN A 14 13.19 -3.48 -3.45
CA GLN A 14 12.70 -2.29 -2.72
C GLN A 14 11.34 -1.78 -3.25
N GLU A 15 10.91 -2.27 -4.40
CA GLU A 15 9.63 -1.90 -4.98
C GLU A 15 8.45 -2.69 -4.40
N GLU A 16 8.69 -3.80 -3.73
CA GLU A 16 7.62 -4.57 -3.08
C GLU A 16 7.10 -3.85 -1.85
N LEU A 17 5.80 -3.58 -1.82
CA LEU A 17 5.12 -2.91 -0.71
C LEU A 17 4.56 -3.89 0.31
N VAL A 18 4.21 -5.10 -0.13
CA VAL A 18 3.51 -6.11 0.65
C VAL A 18 4.06 -7.48 0.35
N TYR A 19 4.17 -8.30 1.37
CA TYR A 19 4.54 -9.69 1.23
C TYR A 19 3.68 -10.56 2.14
N LYS A 20 3.06 -11.59 1.57
CA LYS A 20 2.38 -12.64 2.33
C LYS A 20 3.34 -13.80 2.53
N PHE A 21 3.61 -14.13 3.79
CA PHE A 21 4.41 -15.32 4.11
C PHE A 21 3.71 -16.58 3.59
N PRO A 22 4.42 -17.49 2.89
CA PRO A 22 3.78 -18.56 2.11
C PRO A 22 3.16 -19.68 2.94
N PHE A 23 3.39 -19.68 4.26
CA PHE A 23 2.88 -20.72 5.16
C PHE A 23 1.89 -20.13 6.15
N ASN A 24 0.73 -20.78 6.29
CA ASN A 24 -0.30 -20.37 7.23
C ASN A 24 -0.23 -21.11 8.58
N ASN A 25 0.57 -22.17 8.67
CA ASN A 25 0.76 -22.92 9.91
C ASN A 25 1.91 -22.30 10.70
N VAL A 26 1.56 -21.63 11.77
CA VAL A 26 2.49 -20.96 12.69
C VAL A 26 2.57 -21.77 13.98
N THR A 27 3.76 -21.99 14.50
CA THR A 27 4.00 -22.71 15.75
C THR A 27 4.49 -21.72 16.81
N LEU A 28 3.98 -21.82 18.03
CA LEU A 28 4.55 -21.10 19.16
C LEU A 28 6.01 -21.49 19.35
N GLY A 29 6.86 -20.53 19.70
CA GLY A 29 8.31 -20.70 19.72
C GLY A 29 9.00 -20.40 18.39
N SER A 30 8.25 -20.23 17.28
CA SER A 30 8.82 -19.73 16.02
C SER A 30 9.38 -18.33 16.20
N VAL A 31 10.39 -18.01 15.41
CA VAL A 31 11.04 -16.70 15.44
C VAL A 31 10.52 -15.85 14.28
N LEU A 32 9.85 -14.76 14.62
CA LEU A 32 9.47 -13.70 13.68
C LEU A 32 10.55 -12.62 13.66
N THR A 33 11.12 -12.35 12.51
CA THR A 33 12.07 -11.26 12.30
C THR A 33 11.43 -10.19 11.42
N VAL A 34 11.33 -8.97 11.94
CA VAL A 34 10.79 -7.80 11.24
C VAL A 34 11.91 -6.77 11.11
N ASN A 35 12.25 -6.38 9.90
CA ASN A 35 13.29 -5.39 9.65
C ASN A 35 12.83 -3.98 10.04
N GLU A 36 13.77 -3.04 10.25
CA GLU A 36 13.49 -1.65 10.64
C GLU A 36 12.52 -0.92 9.69
N SER A 37 12.58 -1.30 8.42
CA SER A 37 11.72 -0.75 7.36
C SER A 37 10.42 -1.53 7.15
N GLN A 38 10.06 -2.43 8.07
CA GLN A 38 8.91 -3.34 7.91
C GLN A 38 7.98 -3.29 9.13
N GLU A 39 6.77 -3.78 8.93
CA GLU A 39 5.83 -4.18 9.98
C GLU A 39 5.25 -5.54 9.59
N ALA A 40 4.97 -6.38 10.57
CA ALA A 40 4.32 -7.68 10.36
C ALA A 40 2.95 -7.71 11.03
N PHE A 41 2.00 -8.41 10.39
CA PHE A 41 0.61 -8.47 10.79
C PHE A 41 0.10 -9.90 10.74
N PHE A 42 -0.64 -10.30 11.76
CA PHE A 42 -1.27 -11.61 11.83
C PHE A 42 -2.76 -11.50 11.52
N PHE A 43 -3.17 -12.26 10.51
CA PHE A 43 -4.56 -12.37 10.09
C PHE A 43 -5.08 -13.80 10.29
N LYS A 44 -6.34 -13.90 10.63
CA LYS A 44 -7.08 -15.15 10.61
C LYS A 44 -8.49 -14.90 10.10
N SER A 45 -8.92 -15.70 9.12
CA SER A 45 -10.24 -15.56 8.50
C SER A 45 -10.57 -14.14 8.04
N GLY A 46 -9.58 -13.46 7.44
CA GLY A 46 -9.73 -12.08 6.92
C GLY A 46 -9.71 -10.97 7.98
N THR A 47 -9.54 -11.32 9.27
CA THR A 47 -9.51 -10.35 10.37
C THR A 47 -8.09 -10.15 10.88
N LEU A 48 -7.68 -8.90 11.06
CA LEU A 48 -6.42 -8.52 11.69
C LEU A 48 -6.51 -8.70 13.20
N TYR A 49 -5.56 -9.42 13.79
CA TYR A 49 -5.46 -9.66 15.23
C TYR A 49 -4.28 -8.94 15.86
N ASP A 50 -3.07 -9.34 15.54
CA ASP A 50 -1.85 -8.85 16.19
C ASP A 50 -0.88 -8.27 15.16
N SER A 51 -0.04 -7.32 15.60
CA SER A 51 0.99 -6.69 14.77
C SER A 51 2.31 -6.58 15.50
N PHE A 52 3.40 -6.59 14.75
CA PHE A 52 4.76 -6.51 15.25
C PHE A 52 5.53 -5.42 14.52
N THR A 53 6.21 -4.59 15.28
CA THR A 53 7.18 -3.63 14.77
C THR A 53 8.55 -4.29 14.60
N ALA A 54 9.52 -3.52 14.10
CA ALA A 54 10.89 -3.97 13.91
C ALA A 54 11.46 -4.69 15.13
N GLY A 55 12.17 -5.78 14.87
CA GLY A 55 12.81 -6.59 15.89
C GLY A 55 12.72 -8.09 15.65
N ARG A 56 13.32 -8.82 16.57
CA ARG A 56 13.25 -10.29 16.60
C ARG A 56 12.32 -10.71 17.74
N HIS A 57 11.24 -11.38 17.39
CA HIS A 57 10.19 -11.79 18.30
C HIS A 57 10.05 -13.31 18.32
N THR A 58 10.19 -13.92 19.48
CA THR A 58 9.79 -15.32 19.66
C THR A 58 8.29 -15.35 19.91
N LEU A 59 7.55 -16.01 19.03
CA LEU A 59 6.09 -16.06 19.10
C LEU A 59 5.63 -16.84 20.32
N SER A 60 4.81 -16.22 21.13
CA SER A 60 4.24 -16.78 22.37
C SER A 60 2.80 -16.27 22.57
N SER A 61 2.05 -16.92 23.45
CA SER A 61 0.73 -16.42 23.84
C SER A 61 0.78 -15.00 24.40
N ALA A 62 1.86 -14.63 25.07
CA ALA A 62 2.01 -13.29 25.64
C ALA A 62 2.11 -12.16 24.59
N ASN A 63 2.65 -12.43 23.39
CA ASN A 63 2.78 -11.44 22.33
C ASN A 63 1.81 -11.62 21.16
N LEU A 64 0.88 -12.57 21.28
CA LEU A 64 -0.24 -12.76 20.37
C LEU A 64 -1.59 -12.74 21.13
N PRO A 65 -1.88 -11.71 21.95
CA PRO A 65 -2.98 -11.73 22.91
C PRO A 65 -4.37 -11.77 22.26
N LEU A 66 -4.53 -11.22 21.07
CA LEU A 66 -5.81 -11.23 20.37
C LEU A 66 -6.04 -12.56 19.65
N LEU A 67 -4.99 -13.10 19.06
CA LEU A 67 -5.03 -14.39 18.39
C LEU A 67 -5.17 -15.53 19.39
N GLU A 68 -4.52 -15.44 20.57
CA GLU A 68 -4.63 -16.41 21.67
C GLU A 68 -6.07 -16.61 22.12
N LYS A 69 -6.80 -15.50 22.36
CA LYS A 69 -8.22 -15.55 22.76
C LYS A 69 -9.10 -16.29 21.77
N LEU A 70 -8.77 -16.24 20.48
CA LEU A 70 -9.53 -16.91 19.44
C LEU A 70 -9.21 -18.42 19.35
N ILE A 71 -7.97 -18.80 19.63
CA ILE A 71 -7.48 -20.16 19.36
C ILE A 71 -7.52 -21.05 20.59
N ASN A 72 -7.82 -20.52 21.80
CA ASN A 72 -7.77 -21.23 23.07
C ASN A 72 -6.45 -22.00 23.20
N LEU A 73 -5.33 -21.34 23.01
CA LEU A 73 -4.01 -21.96 23.05
C LEU A 73 -3.77 -22.60 24.40
N PRO A 74 -3.49 -23.93 24.47
CA PRO A 74 -3.13 -24.53 25.72
C PRO A 74 -1.88 -23.91 26.30
N SER A 75 -1.88 -23.62 27.58
CA SER A 75 -0.73 -23.06 28.28
C SER A 75 0.37 -24.14 28.37
N GLY A 76 1.29 -24.10 27.43
CA GLY A 76 2.50 -24.93 27.42
C GLY A 76 2.54 -25.99 26.31
N GLY A 77 3.58 -25.90 25.49
CA GLY A 77 3.94 -26.88 24.48
C GLY A 77 3.98 -26.30 23.05
N ASP A 78 4.46 -27.11 22.14
CA ASP A 78 4.57 -26.81 20.71
C ASP A 78 3.19 -26.71 20.05
N THR A 79 2.50 -25.61 20.25
CA THR A 79 1.16 -25.41 19.69
C THR A 79 1.24 -24.77 18.32
N THR A 80 0.78 -25.51 17.32
CA THR A 80 0.63 -24.99 15.95
C THR A 80 -0.78 -24.47 15.76
N PHE A 81 -0.91 -23.30 15.15
CA PHE A 81 -2.17 -22.68 14.79
C PHE A 81 -2.15 -22.13 13.36
N THR A 82 -3.32 -21.92 12.79
CA THR A 82 -3.44 -21.36 11.45
C THR A 82 -3.64 -19.86 11.54
N ALA A 83 -2.72 -19.11 10.95
CA ALA A 83 -2.79 -17.68 10.76
C ALA A 83 -2.00 -17.28 9.50
N GLU A 84 -2.42 -16.23 8.83
CA GLU A 84 -1.66 -15.63 7.76
C GLU A 84 -0.75 -14.56 8.33
N VAL A 85 0.51 -14.56 7.91
CA VAL A 85 1.48 -13.52 8.28
C VAL A 85 1.76 -12.64 7.07
N TRP A 86 1.52 -11.36 7.22
CA TRP A 86 1.71 -10.35 6.19
C TRP A 86 2.75 -9.34 6.63
N PHE A 87 3.61 -8.97 5.73
CA PHE A 87 4.61 -7.91 5.94
C PHE A 87 4.27 -6.71 5.07
N ILE A 88 4.51 -5.53 5.62
CA ILE A 88 4.38 -4.24 4.93
C ILE A 88 5.74 -3.55 4.94
N SER A 89 6.15 -3.04 3.79
CA SER A 89 7.30 -2.15 3.66
C SER A 89 6.89 -0.71 4.01
N LYS A 90 7.68 -0.07 4.88
CA LYS A 90 7.55 1.35 5.25
C LYS A 90 8.43 2.25 4.39
N LEU A 91 9.18 1.66 3.45
CA LEU A 91 10.03 2.42 2.54
C LEU A 91 9.18 3.25 1.58
N ASP A 92 9.71 4.41 1.21
CA ASP A 92 9.13 5.21 0.14
C ASP A 92 9.39 4.51 -1.20
N LYS A 93 8.35 4.05 -1.86
CA LYS A 93 8.44 3.66 -3.26
C LYS A 93 8.39 4.93 -4.10
N ARG A 94 9.46 5.21 -4.81
CA ARG A 94 9.62 6.41 -5.63
C ARG A 94 9.66 6.05 -7.12
N ASN A 95 9.51 7.06 -7.97
CA ASN A 95 9.65 6.93 -9.43
C ASN A 95 8.57 6.07 -10.11
N MET A 96 7.38 5.99 -9.53
CA MET A 96 6.24 5.40 -10.21
C MET A 96 5.78 6.33 -11.33
N LEU A 97 5.73 5.82 -12.56
CA LEU A 97 5.40 6.61 -13.74
C LEU A 97 3.88 6.60 -14.00
N TRP A 98 3.36 7.75 -14.39
CA TRP A 98 2.00 7.88 -14.89
C TRP A 98 1.97 8.68 -16.18
N GLY A 99 0.95 8.42 -16.98
CA GLY A 99 0.73 9.17 -18.22
C GLY A 99 -0.75 9.22 -18.59
N ILE A 100 -1.18 10.36 -19.10
CA ILE A 100 -2.51 10.60 -19.63
C ILE A 100 -2.37 10.98 -21.10
N GLY A 101 -3.04 10.24 -21.97
CA GLY A 101 -3.15 10.58 -23.38
C GLY A 101 -4.55 11.07 -23.72
N GLY A 102 -4.65 12.23 -24.34
CA GLY A 102 -5.90 12.70 -24.92
C GLY A 102 -7.01 13.09 -23.95
N LEU A 103 -6.68 13.63 -22.76
CA LEU A 103 -7.67 14.23 -21.87
C LEU A 103 -8.41 15.35 -22.59
N ARG A 104 -9.71 15.17 -22.78
CA ARG A 104 -10.58 16.18 -23.40
C ARG A 104 -11.03 17.18 -22.35
N VAL A 105 -10.72 18.45 -22.56
CA VAL A 105 -11.18 19.58 -21.76
C VAL A 105 -11.65 20.70 -22.68
N VAL A 106 -12.52 21.57 -22.19
CA VAL A 106 -12.89 22.79 -22.90
C VAL A 106 -11.98 23.89 -22.43
N ASP A 107 -11.26 24.53 -23.36
CA ASP A 107 -10.48 25.72 -23.05
C ASP A 107 -11.41 26.84 -22.55
N PRO A 108 -11.21 27.39 -21.36
CA PRO A 108 -12.14 28.34 -20.78
C PRO A 108 -12.18 29.70 -21.52
N TYR A 109 -11.06 30.08 -22.16
CA TYR A 109 -10.94 31.34 -22.88
C TYR A 109 -11.43 31.22 -24.32
N PHE A 110 -10.94 30.22 -25.05
CA PHE A 110 -11.30 30.05 -26.48
C PHE A 110 -12.61 29.30 -26.69
N GLN A 111 -13.19 28.70 -25.64
CA GLN A 111 -14.44 27.90 -25.66
C GLN A 111 -14.40 26.75 -26.68
N ILE A 112 -13.22 26.20 -26.97
CA ILE A 112 -13.02 25.08 -27.88
C ILE A 112 -12.61 23.82 -27.13
N PRO A 113 -13.02 22.63 -27.60
CA PRO A 113 -12.54 21.38 -27.05
C PRO A 113 -11.08 21.15 -27.47
N ILE A 114 -10.22 20.90 -26.49
CA ILE A 114 -8.82 20.58 -26.67
C ILE A 114 -8.49 19.20 -26.11
N LYS A 115 -7.39 18.60 -26.59
CA LYS A 115 -6.85 17.34 -26.06
C LYS A 115 -5.51 17.63 -25.38
N LEU A 116 -5.42 17.30 -24.09
CA LEU A 116 -4.21 17.43 -23.31
C LEU A 116 -3.55 16.07 -23.11
N SER A 117 -2.23 16.04 -23.15
CA SER A 117 -1.43 14.90 -22.71
C SER A 117 -0.51 15.34 -21.60
N ALA A 118 -0.38 14.53 -20.58
CA ALA A 118 0.50 14.80 -19.46
C ALA A 118 1.19 13.51 -19.00
N ARG A 119 2.38 13.66 -18.43
CA ARG A 119 3.13 12.56 -17.84
C ARG A 119 3.90 13.06 -16.63
N GLY A 120 4.19 12.17 -15.73
CA GLY A 120 4.94 12.50 -14.53
C GLY A 120 5.32 11.25 -13.74
N GLN A 121 5.83 11.50 -12.56
CA GLN A 121 6.14 10.45 -11.59
C GLN A 121 5.58 10.82 -10.23
N TYR A 122 5.33 9.80 -9.42
CA TYR A 122 4.86 9.94 -8.05
C TYR A 122 5.56 8.93 -7.15
N GLY A 123 5.44 9.13 -5.86
CA GLY A 123 5.88 8.18 -4.87
C GLY A 123 4.74 7.81 -3.94
N VAL A 124 4.80 6.59 -3.39
CA VAL A 124 3.86 6.11 -2.38
C VAL A 124 4.62 5.62 -1.15
N ARG A 125 4.00 5.80 0.01
CA ARG A 125 4.42 5.22 1.28
C ARG A 125 3.19 4.77 2.03
N ILE A 126 3.25 3.58 2.62
CA ILE A 126 2.19 3.07 3.46
C ILE A 126 2.37 3.69 4.85
N SER A 127 1.46 4.58 5.26
CA SER A 127 1.48 5.26 6.56
C SER A 127 0.89 4.41 7.68
N ASP A 128 -0.13 3.59 7.35
CA ASP A 128 -0.80 2.68 8.27
C ASP A 128 -0.94 1.31 7.59
N GLY A 129 -0.04 0.38 7.95
CA GLY A 129 0.00 -0.96 7.38
C GLY A 129 -1.24 -1.79 7.70
N GLY A 130 -1.79 -1.64 8.91
CA GLY A 130 -2.96 -2.38 9.33
C GLY A 130 -4.22 -1.96 8.57
N LEU A 131 -4.45 -0.65 8.43
CA LEU A 131 -5.57 -0.12 7.65
C LEU A 131 -5.44 -0.47 6.17
N PHE A 132 -4.22 -0.36 5.63
CA PHE A 132 -3.92 -0.72 4.25
C PHE A 132 -4.25 -2.20 3.97
N LEU A 133 -3.77 -3.12 4.81
CA LEU A 133 -4.04 -4.55 4.64
C LEU A 133 -5.52 -4.90 4.78
N LYS A 134 -6.25 -4.27 5.71
CA LYS A 134 -7.70 -4.47 5.84
C LYS A 134 -8.45 -4.10 4.57
N LYS A 135 -8.08 -2.97 3.95
CA LYS A 135 -8.65 -2.55 2.67
C LYS A 135 -8.25 -3.49 1.53
N LEU A 136 -6.98 -3.85 1.47
CA LEU A 136 -6.42 -4.71 0.43
C LEU A 136 -7.05 -6.11 0.45
N ILE A 137 -7.04 -6.78 1.59
CA ILE A 137 -7.59 -8.14 1.76
C ILE A 137 -9.10 -8.15 1.48
N GLY A 138 -9.82 -7.10 1.89
CA GLY A 138 -11.26 -6.97 1.65
C GLY A 138 -11.63 -6.71 0.18
N THR A 139 -10.72 -6.15 -0.61
CA THR A 139 -11.04 -5.68 -1.97
C THR A 139 -10.43 -6.57 -3.06
N ILE A 140 -9.19 -7.00 -2.90
CA ILE A 140 -8.42 -7.67 -3.97
C ILE A 140 -8.27 -9.18 -3.72
N GLY A 141 -8.48 -9.65 -2.49
CA GLY A 141 -8.40 -11.08 -2.14
C GLY A 141 -6.99 -11.71 -2.19
N PHE A 142 -6.05 -11.10 -2.92
CA PHE A 142 -4.65 -11.49 -3.04
C PHE A 142 -3.76 -10.25 -3.08
N ALA A 143 -2.62 -10.31 -2.39
CA ALA A 143 -1.61 -9.26 -2.46
C ALA A 143 -0.72 -9.46 -3.68
N ASP A 144 -1.22 -9.13 -4.85
CA ASP A 144 -0.40 -8.96 -6.04
C ASP A 144 0.09 -7.51 -6.07
N THR A 145 1.38 -7.32 -5.89
CA THR A 145 2.02 -6.00 -5.94
C THR A 145 1.71 -5.26 -7.24
N VAL A 146 1.59 -5.99 -8.35
CA VAL A 146 1.26 -5.42 -9.67
C VAL A 146 -0.14 -4.81 -9.66
N LEU A 147 -1.12 -5.53 -9.14
CA LEU A 147 -2.51 -5.03 -9.05
C LEU A 147 -2.63 -3.80 -8.15
N ILE A 148 -1.88 -3.80 -7.04
CA ILE A 148 -1.82 -2.64 -6.13
C ILE A 148 -1.24 -1.42 -6.84
N GLU A 149 -0.17 -1.59 -7.60
CA GLU A 149 0.46 -0.52 -8.38
C GLU A 149 -0.45 0.02 -9.47
N GLU A 150 -1.15 -0.85 -10.16
CA GLU A 150 -2.13 -0.47 -11.19
C GLU A 150 -3.28 0.33 -10.58
N GLN A 151 -3.76 -0.05 -9.41
CA GLN A 151 -4.78 0.69 -8.69
C GLN A 151 -4.27 2.09 -8.32
N PHE A 152 -3.10 2.20 -7.69
CA PHE A 152 -2.51 3.51 -7.36
C PHE A 152 -2.30 4.38 -8.60
N ARG A 153 -1.82 3.79 -9.70
CA ARG A 153 -1.66 4.51 -10.96
C ARG A 153 -2.99 5.04 -11.48
N SER A 154 -4.04 4.24 -11.42
CA SER A 154 -5.38 4.63 -11.84
C SER A 154 -5.93 5.77 -11.00
N ASP A 155 -5.79 5.70 -9.67
CA ASP A 155 -6.24 6.73 -8.73
C ASP A 155 -5.51 8.05 -8.97
N VAL A 156 -4.18 8.00 -9.19
CA VAL A 156 -3.38 9.19 -9.53
C VAL A 156 -3.82 9.79 -10.87
N ILE A 157 -4.02 8.97 -11.89
CA ILE A 157 -4.48 9.43 -13.21
C ILE A 157 -5.84 10.12 -13.10
N GLU A 158 -6.77 9.55 -12.34
CA GLU A 158 -8.08 10.14 -12.11
C GLU A 158 -7.98 11.48 -11.37
N ALA A 159 -7.21 11.51 -10.28
CA ALA A 159 -6.98 12.75 -9.52
C ALA A 159 -6.34 13.84 -10.39
N VAL A 160 -5.39 13.49 -11.25
CA VAL A 160 -4.76 14.44 -12.20
C VAL A 160 -5.77 14.96 -13.21
N LYS A 161 -6.60 14.09 -13.81
CA LYS A 161 -7.65 14.50 -14.78
C LYS A 161 -8.59 15.53 -14.18
N VAL A 162 -9.11 15.23 -12.98
CA VAL A 162 -10.01 16.11 -12.25
C VAL A 162 -9.33 17.44 -11.91
N SER A 163 -8.11 17.37 -11.39
CA SER A 163 -7.34 18.56 -10.98
C SER A 163 -7.02 19.47 -12.13
N VAL A 164 -6.63 18.93 -13.30
CA VAL A 164 -6.34 19.71 -14.50
C VAL A 164 -7.59 20.44 -15.00
N ALA A 165 -8.69 19.72 -15.16
CA ALA A 165 -9.94 20.30 -15.64
C ALA A 165 -10.45 21.40 -14.69
N LYS A 166 -10.38 21.15 -13.39
CA LYS A 166 -10.79 22.10 -12.35
C LYS A 166 -9.87 23.32 -12.32
N PHE A 167 -8.55 23.12 -12.43
CA PHE A 167 -7.57 24.19 -12.42
C PHE A 167 -7.79 25.17 -13.58
N MET A 168 -7.93 24.65 -14.80
CA MET A 168 -8.19 25.49 -15.99
C MET A 168 -9.46 26.30 -15.84
N LYS A 169 -10.55 25.67 -15.37
CA LYS A 169 -11.85 26.34 -15.20
C LYS A 169 -11.84 27.41 -14.11
N GLU A 170 -11.25 27.11 -12.94
CA GLU A 170 -11.27 28.01 -11.77
C GLU A 170 -10.34 29.21 -11.92
N ASN A 171 -9.25 29.06 -12.65
CA ASN A 171 -8.26 30.12 -12.82
C ASN A 171 -8.32 30.76 -14.24
N GLU A 172 -9.31 30.37 -15.05
CA GLU A 172 -9.50 30.83 -16.43
C GLU A 172 -8.24 30.67 -17.31
N VAL A 173 -7.39 29.68 -16.99
CA VAL A 173 -6.12 29.41 -17.67
C VAL A 173 -6.37 28.75 -19.00
N ASN A 174 -5.96 29.41 -20.10
CA ASN A 174 -6.03 28.84 -21.45
C ASN A 174 -4.84 27.92 -21.76
N ILE A 175 -4.90 27.23 -22.90
CA ILE A 175 -3.87 26.26 -23.30
C ILE A 175 -2.48 26.89 -23.44
N ASN A 176 -2.38 28.15 -23.87
CA ASN A 176 -1.10 28.83 -24.08
C ASN A 176 -0.43 29.17 -22.72
N GLU A 177 -1.23 29.44 -21.70
CA GLU A 177 -0.78 29.80 -20.35
C GLU A 177 -0.52 28.57 -19.48
N LEU A 178 -1.17 27.45 -19.77
CA LEU A 178 -1.06 26.22 -18.96
C LEU A 178 0.40 25.76 -18.78
N GLY A 179 1.23 25.98 -19.79
CA GLY A 179 2.66 25.65 -19.75
C GLY A 179 3.46 26.49 -18.74
N SER A 180 3.07 27.74 -18.49
CA SER A 180 3.72 28.60 -17.49
C SER A 180 3.21 28.32 -16.07
N GLU A 181 1.98 27.83 -15.94
CA GLU A 181 1.29 27.56 -14.68
C GLU A 181 1.54 26.14 -14.13
N TYR A 182 2.40 25.35 -14.80
CA TYR A 182 2.59 23.92 -14.42
C TYR A 182 3.00 23.71 -12.95
N LYS A 183 3.75 24.67 -12.34
CA LYS A 183 4.16 24.57 -10.92
C LYS A 183 2.97 24.73 -9.97
N ALA A 184 2.07 25.66 -10.28
CA ALA A 184 0.86 25.86 -9.50
C ALA A 184 -0.08 24.63 -9.61
N LEU A 185 -0.23 24.11 -10.81
CA LEU A 185 -0.99 22.88 -11.08
C LEU A 185 -0.39 21.67 -10.35
N ALA A 186 0.92 21.44 -10.44
CA ALA A 186 1.60 20.34 -9.76
C ALA A 186 1.42 20.42 -8.24
N LYS A 187 1.49 21.61 -7.65
CA LYS A 187 1.23 21.83 -6.23
C LYS A 187 -0.22 21.50 -5.82
N LYS A 188 -1.18 21.76 -6.71
CA LYS A 188 -2.61 21.46 -6.48
C LYS A 188 -2.85 19.94 -6.56
N ILE A 189 -2.25 19.26 -7.53
CA ILE A 189 -2.32 17.80 -7.69
C ILE A 189 -1.71 17.10 -6.47
N GLY A 190 -0.51 17.50 -6.04
CA GLY A 190 0.17 16.90 -4.87
C GLY A 190 -0.51 17.13 -3.52
N ARG A 191 -1.57 17.97 -3.46
CA ARG A 191 -2.40 18.17 -2.26
C ARG A 191 -3.74 17.42 -2.32
N ALA A 192 -4.07 16.88 -3.47
CA ALA A 192 -5.34 16.16 -3.70
C ALA A 192 -5.23 14.65 -3.47
N SER A 193 -4.03 14.18 -3.11
CA SER A 193 -3.71 12.77 -2.83
C SER A 193 -3.66 12.49 -1.32
#